data_5754d185ce91c7f0545599c691281126
#
_entry.id   5754d185ce91c7f0545599c691281126
#
_cell.length_a   1.000
_cell.length_b   1.000
_cell.length_c   1.000
_cell.angle_alpha   90.00
_cell.angle_beta   90.00
_cell.angle_gamma   90.00
#
_symmetry.space_group_name_H-M   'P 1'
#
loop_
_entity.id
_entity.type
_entity.pdbx_description
1 polymer ?
#
loop_
_entity_poly.entity_id
_entity_poly.type
_entity_poly.pdbx_seq_one_letter_code
_entity_poly.pdbx_strand_id
1 'polypeptide(L)'
;MAKHGENRNEYLAAEILLKGSGLNMVDAASLAVELLSLCGGRRSMRRARKAIFLGAEELRKGEKTVSFAVAVEETLKTKRGLRPATLRDIRYFTAALMRRCPELGNFPVRKLTPEHCARFLEMAFSSGRQRYKARAVMSGVLSVALRRGWCGENPVARVEPFPFRERTIAVLAREEVESLRNAVESPEFRDCAPAVWIMLYAGIRPGEVARLRWSDVDLEERVISVRSSASKTGGVRHVTIHSVLWRLLAGYGEREPNDLLC
;
A
#
# COMPACT_ATOMS: atom_id res chain seq x y z
N MET A 1 16.55 -56.50 40.92
CA MET A 1 17.78 -55.78 40.45
C MET A 1 17.72 -55.22 39.07
N ALA A 2 16.77 -55.52 38.15
CA ALA A 2 16.71 -55.02 36.80
C ALA A 2 16.23 -53.51 36.68
N LYS A 3 15.37 -53.03 37.58
CA LYS A 3 14.85 -51.66 37.52
C LYS A 3 15.87 -50.56 37.84
N HIS A 4 17.00 -50.86 38.51
CA HIS A 4 18.03 -49.85 38.84
C HIS A 4 19.01 -49.59 37.70
N GLY A 5 19.17 -50.55 36.77
CA GLY A 5 20.04 -50.38 35.60
C GLY A 5 19.42 -49.50 34.47
N GLU A 6 18.13 -49.68 34.24
CA GLU A 6 17.39 -48.88 33.24
C GLU A 6 17.35 -47.40 33.60
N ASN A 7 17.09 -47.05 34.85
CA ASN A 7 17.10 -45.66 35.31
C ASN A 7 18.45 -44.94 35.13
N ARG A 8 19.55 -45.66 35.29
CA ARG A 8 20.91 -45.11 35.16
C ARG A 8 21.25 -44.74 33.70
N ASN A 9 20.81 -45.56 32.75
CA ASN A 9 21.02 -45.32 31.33
C ASN A 9 20.15 -44.16 30.82
N GLU A 10 18.92 -44.03 31.31
CA GLU A 10 18.04 -42.88 31.00
C GLU A 10 18.59 -41.58 31.57
N TYR A 11 19.17 -41.64 32.82
CA TYR A 11 19.82 -40.49 33.44
C TYR A 11 21.03 -39.99 32.63
N LEU A 12 21.91 -40.92 32.22
CA LEU A 12 23.08 -40.63 31.39
C LEU A 12 22.67 -40.04 30.02
N ALA A 13 21.65 -40.61 29.41
CA ALA A 13 21.13 -40.11 28.12
C ALA A 13 20.56 -38.71 28.25
N ALA A 14 19.83 -38.40 29.33
CA ALA A 14 19.31 -37.08 29.59
C ALA A 14 20.44 -36.05 29.87
N GLU A 15 21.48 -36.45 30.60
CA GLU A 15 22.66 -35.63 30.87
C GLU A 15 23.44 -35.29 29.59
N ILE A 16 23.57 -36.24 28.68
CA ILE A 16 24.18 -36.03 27.36
C ILE A 16 23.34 -35.09 26.51
N LEU A 17 22.01 -35.23 26.52
CA LEU A 17 21.11 -34.35 25.79
C LEU A 17 21.12 -32.90 26.30
N LEU A 18 21.35 -32.68 27.59
CA LEU A 18 21.44 -31.38 28.23
C LEU A 18 22.83 -30.74 28.09
N LYS A 19 23.85 -31.51 27.70
CA LYS A 19 25.22 -31.02 27.55
C LYS A 19 25.30 -29.94 26.49
N GLY A 20 25.61 -28.72 26.90
CA GLY A 20 25.67 -27.53 26.03
C GLY A 20 24.38 -26.67 25.98
N SER A 21 23.29 -27.09 26.65
CA SER A 21 22.06 -26.32 26.70
C SER A 21 22.05 -25.21 27.79
N GLY A 22 22.95 -25.30 28.76
CA GLY A 22 22.95 -24.43 29.95
C GLY A 22 21.86 -24.76 30.97
N LEU A 23 21.03 -25.78 30.72
CA LEU A 23 19.95 -26.23 31.62
C LEU A 23 20.42 -27.40 32.49
N ASN A 24 20.04 -27.37 33.77
CA ASN A 24 20.15 -28.54 34.61
C ASN A 24 18.94 -29.50 34.46
N MET A 25 19.01 -30.69 35.00
CA MET A 25 17.94 -31.69 34.89
C MET A 25 16.61 -31.25 35.50
N VAL A 26 16.65 -30.43 36.56
CA VAL A 26 15.46 -29.96 37.26
C VAL A 26 14.74 -28.90 36.40
N ASP A 27 15.50 -27.96 35.85
CA ASP A 27 14.95 -26.93 34.94
C ASP A 27 14.35 -27.58 33.70
N ALA A 28 15.04 -28.56 33.10
CA ALA A 28 14.55 -29.29 31.95
C ALA A 28 13.26 -30.08 32.24
N ALA A 29 13.20 -30.72 33.41
CA ALA A 29 12.01 -31.44 33.83
C ALA A 29 10.84 -30.52 34.12
N SER A 30 11.08 -29.36 34.77
CA SER A 30 10.07 -28.35 35.04
C SER A 30 9.49 -27.78 33.72
N LEU A 31 10.34 -27.41 32.79
CA LEU A 31 9.94 -26.93 31.46
C LEU A 31 9.11 -27.95 30.68
N ALA A 32 9.53 -29.26 30.75
CA ALA A 32 8.81 -30.34 30.10
C ALA A 32 7.42 -30.57 30.71
N VAL A 33 7.29 -30.47 32.05
CA VAL A 33 6.00 -30.61 32.74
C VAL A 33 5.08 -29.46 32.37
N GLU A 34 5.59 -28.21 32.36
CA GLU A 34 4.83 -27.02 31.98
C GLU A 34 4.32 -27.11 30.54
N LEU A 35 5.19 -27.43 29.58
CA LEU A 35 4.83 -27.63 28.18
C LEU A 35 3.79 -28.75 27.99
N LEU A 36 3.93 -29.87 28.72
CA LEU A 36 2.96 -30.96 28.64
C LEU A 36 1.61 -30.57 29.22
N SER A 37 1.59 -29.74 30.28
CA SER A 37 0.34 -29.27 30.90
C SER A 37 -0.39 -28.32 29.94
N LEU A 38 0.31 -27.38 29.31
CA LEU A 38 -0.22 -26.46 28.30
C LEU A 38 -0.76 -27.17 27.06
N CYS A 39 -0.18 -28.34 26.69
CA CYS A 39 -0.59 -29.13 25.54
C CYS A 39 -1.65 -30.20 25.82
N GLY A 40 -2.17 -30.32 27.06
CA GLY A 40 -3.21 -31.28 27.43
C GLY A 40 -2.67 -32.62 27.96
N GLY A 41 -1.49 -32.61 28.61
CA GLY A 41 -0.93 -33.70 29.39
C GLY A 41 -0.09 -34.71 28.60
N ARG A 42 0.32 -35.81 29.27
CA ARG A 42 1.28 -36.84 28.76
C ARG A 42 0.95 -37.43 27.38
N ARG A 43 -0.30 -37.55 27.01
CA ARG A 43 -0.71 -38.06 25.68
C ARG A 43 -0.44 -37.10 24.51
N SER A 44 0.08 -35.92 24.77
CA SER A 44 0.26 -34.85 23.80
C SER A 44 1.71 -34.53 23.43
N MET A 45 2.66 -35.46 23.64
CA MET A 45 4.08 -35.29 23.27
C MET A 45 4.28 -34.78 21.84
N ARG A 46 3.45 -35.27 20.90
CA ARG A 46 3.50 -34.81 19.50
C ARG A 46 3.08 -33.32 19.37
N ARG A 47 2.10 -32.87 20.18
CA ARG A 47 1.66 -31.47 20.22
C ARG A 47 2.70 -30.58 20.89
N ALA A 48 3.31 -31.06 21.99
CA ALA A 48 4.38 -30.34 22.68
C ALA A 48 5.60 -30.15 21.77
N ARG A 49 6.05 -31.18 21.06
CA ARG A 49 7.12 -31.06 20.08
C ARG A 49 6.79 -30.08 18.96
N LYS A 50 5.55 -30.08 18.45
CA LYS A 50 5.09 -29.13 17.45
C LYS A 50 5.06 -27.70 18.00
N ALA A 51 4.61 -27.49 19.24
CA ALA A 51 4.61 -26.20 19.90
C ALA A 51 6.02 -25.63 20.11
N ILE A 52 6.97 -26.48 20.55
CA ILE A 52 8.39 -26.11 20.69
C ILE A 52 8.97 -25.71 19.32
N PHE A 53 8.71 -26.51 18.28
CA PHE A 53 9.20 -26.22 16.94
C PHE A 53 8.65 -24.90 16.40
N LEU A 54 7.33 -24.67 16.52
CA LEU A 54 6.70 -23.42 16.11
C LEU A 54 7.17 -22.23 16.94
N GLY A 55 7.34 -22.40 18.26
CA GLY A 55 7.90 -21.38 19.14
C GLY A 55 9.35 -21.02 18.78
N ALA A 56 10.18 -22.02 18.49
CA ALA A 56 11.56 -21.82 18.05
C ALA A 56 11.63 -21.12 16.68
N GLU A 57 10.73 -21.43 15.75
CA GLU A 57 10.62 -20.71 14.49
C GLU A 57 10.19 -19.26 14.69
N GLU A 58 9.22 -19.02 15.59
CA GLU A 58 8.79 -17.64 15.92
C GLU A 58 9.92 -16.85 16.61
N LEU A 59 10.67 -17.44 17.51
CA LEU A 59 11.85 -16.82 18.12
C LEU A 59 12.92 -16.48 17.07
N ARG A 60 13.23 -17.41 16.16
CA ARG A 60 14.17 -17.16 15.04
C ARG A 60 13.68 -16.09 14.09
N LYS A 61 12.37 -16.04 13.80
CA LYS A 61 11.76 -14.94 13.05
C LYS A 61 11.86 -13.63 13.82
N GLY A 62 11.87 -13.68 15.17
CA GLY A 62 12.05 -12.54 16.07
C GLY A 62 13.39 -11.83 15.93
N GLU A 63 14.44 -12.56 15.57
CA GLU A 63 15.79 -12.02 15.39
C GLU A 63 15.96 -11.21 14.09
N LYS A 64 15.08 -11.39 13.09
CA LYS A 64 15.14 -10.71 11.78
C LYS A 64 14.11 -9.59 11.65
N THR A 65 14.04 -8.70 12.63
CA THR A 65 13.22 -7.50 12.48
C THR A 65 14.02 -6.36 11.86
N VAL A 66 13.35 -5.51 11.11
CA VAL A 66 13.91 -4.30 10.51
C VAL A 66 13.15 -3.07 10.99
N SER A 67 13.74 -1.88 10.83
CA SER A 67 13.04 -0.65 11.10
C SER A 67 11.97 -0.36 10.03
N PHE A 68 11.01 0.50 10.37
CA PHE A 68 9.97 0.92 9.42
C PHE A 68 10.59 1.58 8.18
N ALA A 69 11.64 2.38 8.33
CA ALA A 69 12.35 3.00 7.22
C ALA A 69 12.90 1.96 6.22
N VAL A 70 13.54 0.90 6.70
CA VAL A 70 14.02 -0.20 5.86
C VAL A 70 12.87 -0.91 5.15
N ALA A 71 11.75 -1.12 5.84
CA ALA A 71 10.57 -1.72 5.22
C ALA A 71 9.96 -0.83 4.11
N VAL A 72 10.01 0.50 4.27
CA VAL A 72 9.61 1.46 3.22
C VAL A 72 10.52 1.35 2.01
N GLU A 73 11.84 1.35 2.19
CA GLU A 73 12.81 1.20 1.09
C GLU A 73 12.59 -0.09 0.30
N GLU A 74 12.41 -1.20 0.99
CA GLU A 74 12.15 -2.49 0.36
C GLU A 74 10.80 -2.49 -0.38
N THR A 75 9.79 -1.81 0.17
CA THR A 75 8.49 -1.64 -0.50
C THR A 75 8.65 -0.87 -1.81
N LEU A 76 9.43 0.20 -1.83
CA LEU A 76 9.69 0.98 -3.04
C LEU A 76 10.48 0.17 -4.08
N LYS A 77 11.43 -0.67 -3.65
CA LYS A 77 12.16 -1.58 -4.54
C LYS A 77 11.25 -2.64 -5.16
N THR A 78 10.44 -3.30 -4.32
CA THR A 78 9.52 -4.37 -4.75
C THR A 78 8.42 -3.85 -5.68
N LYS A 79 7.98 -2.61 -5.49
CA LYS A 79 6.86 -2.01 -6.24
C LYS A 79 7.30 -1.12 -7.41
N ARG A 80 8.52 -1.25 -7.92
CA ARG A 80 9.05 -0.42 -9.03
C ARG A 80 8.19 -0.45 -10.30
N GLY A 81 7.49 -1.55 -10.57
CA GLY A 81 6.58 -1.70 -11.71
C GLY A 81 5.23 -0.99 -11.57
N LEU A 82 4.95 -0.36 -10.43
CA LEU A 82 3.71 0.41 -10.26
C LEU A 82 3.77 1.74 -11.00
N ARG A 83 2.59 2.29 -11.28
CA ARG A 83 2.46 3.61 -11.91
C ARG A 83 3.20 4.69 -11.12
N PRO A 84 3.84 5.66 -11.80
CA PRO A 84 4.59 6.74 -11.13
C PRO A 84 3.78 7.50 -10.08
N ALA A 85 2.48 7.72 -10.32
CA ALA A 85 1.59 8.37 -9.36
C ALA A 85 1.46 7.58 -8.06
N THR A 86 1.31 6.23 -8.15
CA THR A 86 1.24 5.38 -6.97
C THR A 86 2.55 5.38 -6.17
N LEU A 87 3.69 5.37 -6.86
CA LEU A 87 5.00 5.48 -6.20
C LEU A 87 5.19 6.84 -5.53
N ARG A 88 4.72 7.92 -6.15
CA ARG A 88 4.70 9.27 -5.53
C ARG A 88 3.87 9.28 -4.26
N ASP A 89 2.68 8.69 -4.28
CA ASP A 89 1.82 8.60 -3.08
C ASP A 89 2.51 7.82 -1.96
N ILE A 90 3.13 6.67 -2.27
CA ILE A 90 3.87 5.89 -1.27
C ILE A 90 4.99 6.74 -0.66
N ARG A 91 5.82 7.39 -1.49
CA ARG A 91 6.91 8.26 -1.01
C ARG A 91 6.39 9.42 -0.17
N TYR A 92 5.34 10.09 -0.63
CA TYR A 92 4.75 11.24 0.07
C TYR A 92 4.24 10.84 1.47
N PHE A 93 3.40 9.81 1.56
CA PHE A 93 2.80 9.43 2.83
C PHE A 93 3.81 8.83 3.80
N THR A 94 4.76 8.02 3.32
CA THR A 94 5.81 7.46 4.19
C THR A 94 6.79 8.53 4.67
N ALA A 95 7.21 9.45 3.82
CA ALA A 95 8.05 10.59 4.20
C ALA A 95 7.33 11.51 5.19
N ALA A 96 6.04 11.79 4.98
CA ALA A 96 5.25 12.61 5.90
C ALA A 96 5.09 11.95 7.28
N LEU A 97 4.85 10.63 7.32
CA LEU A 97 4.81 9.85 8.56
C LEU A 97 6.13 9.95 9.33
N MET A 98 7.26 9.64 8.70
CA MET A 98 8.57 9.66 9.35
C MET A 98 9.02 11.07 9.74
N ARG A 99 8.65 12.11 8.99
CA ARG A 99 8.97 13.50 9.33
C ARG A 99 8.18 13.99 10.54
N ARG A 100 6.89 13.62 10.65
CA ARG A 100 6.01 14.08 11.73
C ARG A 100 6.06 13.18 12.96
N CYS A 101 6.50 11.94 12.78
CA CYS A 101 6.71 10.95 13.83
C CYS A 101 8.12 10.35 13.65
N PRO A 102 9.21 11.08 14.03
CA PRO A 102 10.58 10.64 13.76
C PRO A 102 10.93 9.29 14.36
N GLU A 103 10.33 8.95 15.50
CA GLU A 103 10.48 7.66 16.16
C GLU A 103 10.03 6.49 15.30
N LEU A 104 9.04 6.68 14.42
CA LEU A 104 8.52 5.64 13.55
C LEU A 104 9.59 5.12 12.57
N GLY A 105 10.46 6.01 12.06
CA GLY A 105 11.50 5.61 11.10
C GLY A 105 12.39 4.48 11.64
N ASN A 106 12.78 4.57 12.90
CA ASN A 106 13.63 3.60 13.59
C ASN A 106 12.83 2.51 14.33
N PHE A 107 11.49 2.60 14.32
CA PHE A 107 10.65 1.66 15.06
C PHE A 107 10.70 0.26 14.42
N PRO A 108 11.00 -0.80 15.19
CA PRO A 108 11.02 -2.16 14.67
C PRO A 108 9.62 -2.59 14.21
N VAL A 109 9.47 -2.99 12.94
CA VAL A 109 8.15 -3.34 12.37
C VAL A 109 7.43 -4.44 13.13
N ARG A 110 8.17 -5.37 13.76
CA ARG A 110 7.61 -6.45 14.57
C ARG A 110 6.95 -5.95 15.86
N LYS A 111 7.41 -4.81 16.41
CA LYS A 111 6.88 -4.22 17.65
C LYS A 111 5.71 -3.26 17.40
N LEU A 112 5.35 -3.03 16.13
CA LEU A 112 4.20 -2.20 15.81
C LEU A 112 2.91 -2.91 16.22
N THR A 113 2.09 -2.22 17.02
CA THR A 113 0.74 -2.66 17.37
C THR A 113 -0.31 -1.83 16.62
N PRO A 114 -1.58 -2.26 16.58
CA PRO A 114 -2.66 -1.45 16.01
C PRO A 114 -2.74 -0.04 16.62
N GLU A 115 -2.55 0.08 17.95
CA GLU A 115 -2.59 1.35 18.68
C GLU A 115 -1.43 2.26 18.27
N HIS A 116 -0.21 1.71 18.11
CA HIS A 116 0.92 2.46 17.57
C HIS A 116 0.62 2.99 16.16
N CYS A 117 0.06 2.15 15.30
CA CYS A 117 -0.27 2.54 13.93
C CYS A 117 -1.34 3.64 13.90
N ALA A 118 -2.41 3.51 14.69
CA ALA A 118 -3.46 4.52 14.79
C ALA A 118 -2.88 5.86 15.27
N ARG A 119 -2.11 5.85 16.37
CA ARG A 119 -1.46 7.04 16.92
C ARG A 119 -0.57 7.76 15.91
N PHE A 120 0.29 7.05 15.19
CA PHE A 120 1.15 7.66 14.19
C PHE A 120 0.36 8.27 13.02
N LEU A 121 -0.72 7.64 12.61
CA LEU A 121 -1.59 8.17 11.55
C LEU A 121 -2.33 9.43 12.02
N GLU A 122 -2.78 9.49 13.27
CA GLU A 122 -3.45 10.66 13.86
C GLU A 122 -2.49 11.82 14.06
N MET A 123 -1.30 11.57 14.58
CA MET A 123 -0.25 12.59 14.76
C MET A 123 0.24 13.16 13.42
N ALA A 124 0.36 12.30 12.41
CA ALA A 124 0.90 12.71 11.12
C ALA A 124 -0.10 13.47 10.25
N PHE A 125 -1.41 13.26 10.39
CA PHE A 125 -2.40 13.85 9.49
C PHE A 125 -3.64 14.34 10.25
N SER A 126 -4.05 15.58 9.98
CA SER A 126 -5.26 16.18 10.55
C SER A 126 -6.53 15.76 9.80
N SER A 127 -6.45 15.59 8.47
CA SER A 127 -7.58 15.24 7.62
C SER A 127 -7.88 13.75 7.62
N GLY A 128 -9.13 13.34 7.87
CA GLY A 128 -9.58 11.94 7.80
C GLY A 128 -9.29 11.28 6.44
N ARG A 129 -9.43 12.03 5.33
CA ARG A 129 -9.07 11.52 3.99
C ARG A 129 -7.58 11.24 3.84
N GLN A 130 -6.72 12.08 4.41
CA GLN A 130 -5.27 11.83 4.41
C GLN A 130 -4.92 10.64 5.31
N ARG A 131 -5.53 10.53 6.49
CA ARG A 131 -5.38 9.36 7.38
C ARG A 131 -5.79 8.07 6.68
N TYR A 132 -6.92 8.08 5.98
CA TYR A 132 -7.39 6.93 5.21
C TYR A 132 -6.36 6.48 4.15
N LYS A 133 -5.83 7.42 3.35
CA LYS A 133 -4.81 7.13 2.36
C LYS A 133 -3.49 6.67 2.99
N ALA A 134 -3.04 7.35 4.05
CA ALA A 134 -1.83 7.01 4.77
C ALA A 134 -1.93 5.61 5.41
N ARG A 135 -3.10 5.25 5.97
CA ARG A 135 -3.40 3.90 6.47
C ARG A 135 -3.23 2.84 5.38
N ALA A 136 -3.76 3.07 4.19
CA ALA A 136 -3.60 2.15 3.08
C ALA A 136 -2.12 1.99 2.64
N VAL A 137 -1.36 3.08 2.61
CA VAL A 137 0.08 3.06 2.31
C VAL A 137 0.85 2.31 3.39
N MET A 138 0.62 2.63 4.67
CA MET A 138 1.26 1.96 5.82
C MET A 138 0.97 0.47 5.83
N SER A 139 -0.29 0.08 5.59
CA SER A 139 -0.69 -1.32 5.43
C SER A 139 0.06 -2.00 4.27
N GLY A 140 0.23 -1.31 3.16
CA GLY A 140 1.02 -1.80 2.03
C GLY A 140 2.48 -2.06 2.36
N VAL A 141 3.12 -1.20 3.17
CA VAL A 141 4.50 -1.37 3.66
C VAL A 141 4.59 -2.57 4.60
N LEU A 142 3.69 -2.67 5.58
CA LEU A 142 3.71 -3.76 6.54
C LEU A 142 3.31 -5.11 5.92
N SER A 143 2.54 -5.11 4.85
CA SER A 143 2.29 -6.33 4.05
C SER A 143 3.55 -6.82 3.31
N VAL A 144 4.45 -5.92 2.91
CA VAL A 144 5.77 -6.32 2.38
C VAL A 144 6.62 -6.88 3.50
N ALA A 145 6.67 -6.22 4.67
CA ALA A 145 7.38 -6.68 5.85
C ALA A 145 6.93 -8.09 6.29
N LEU A 146 5.62 -8.34 6.29
CA LEU A 146 5.03 -9.64 6.60
C LEU A 146 5.50 -10.72 5.62
N ARG A 147 5.44 -10.44 4.30
CA ARG A 147 5.92 -11.40 3.28
C ARG A 147 7.43 -11.70 3.38
N ARG A 148 8.22 -10.75 3.89
CA ARG A 148 9.65 -10.92 4.17
C ARG A 148 9.93 -11.63 5.50
N GLY A 149 8.91 -11.92 6.31
CA GLY A 149 9.06 -12.53 7.63
C GLY A 149 9.62 -11.59 8.70
N TRP A 150 9.60 -10.25 8.47
CA TRP A 150 10.09 -9.24 9.41
C TRP A 150 9.10 -8.91 10.53
N CYS A 151 7.84 -9.28 10.37
CA CYS A 151 6.79 -9.23 11.38
C CYS A 151 5.85 -10.43 11.24
N GLY A 152 5.16 -10.78 12.31
CA GLY A 152 4.24 -11.92 12.34
C GLY A 152 2.86 -11.63 11.75
N GLU A 153 2.44 -10.36 11.77
CA GLU A 153 1.15 -9.91 11.27
C GLU A 153 1.24 -8.45 10.76
N ASN A 154 0.20 -8.02 10.06
CA ASN A 154 0.06 -6.62 9.67
C ASN A 154 -0.91 -5.91 10.66
N PRO A 155 -0.40 -5.15 11.64
CA PRO A 155 -1.23 -4.55 12.67
C PRO A 155 -2.21 -3.50 12.13
N VAL A 156 -1.93 -2.89 10.97
CA VAL A 156 -2.83 -1.90 10.35
C VAL A 156 -4.15 -2.53 9.91
N ALA A 157 -4.20 -3.84 9.71
CA ALA A 157 -5.44 -4.53 9.38
C ALA A 157 -6.52 -4.38 10.48
N ARG A 158 -6.07 -4.27 11.75
CA ARG A 158 -6.94 -4.08 12.93
C ARG A 158 -7.17 -2.60 13.30
N VAL A 159 -6.53 -1.66 12.61
CA VAL A 159 -6.80 -0.22 12.82
C VAL A 159 -8.14 0.11 12.19
N GLU A 160 -9.03 0.72 12.96
CA GLU A 160 -10.32 1.18 12.47
C GLU A 160 -10.17 2.17 11.31
N PRO A 161 -11.05 2.12 10.31
CA PRO A 161 -11.05 3.11 9.24
C PRO A 161 -11.33 4.51 9.78
N PHE A 162 -10.53 5.49 9.38
CA PHE A 162 -10.78 6.88 9.75
C PHE A 162 -11.97 7.42 8.95
N PRO A 163 -13.04 7.87 9.60
CA PRO A 163 -14.18 8.43 8.91
C PRO A 163 -13.79 9.76 8.25
N PHE A 164 -14.25 9.98 7.05
CA PHE A 164 -14.20 11.28 6.40
C PHE A 164 -15.47 11.48 5.56
N ARG A 165 -15.93 12.71 5.52
CA ARG A 165 -17.04 13.08 4.63
C ARG A 165 -16.46 13.32 3.25
N GLU A 166 -17.04 12.69 2.25
CA GLU A 166 -16.77 13.06 0.86
C GLU A 166 -17.33 14.48 0.62
N ARG A 167 -16.53 15.30 -0.04
CA ARG A 167 -17.05 16.61 -0.47
C ARG A 167 -18.14 16.39 -1.52
N THR A 168 -19.23 17.08 -1.37
CA THR A 168 -20.24 17.18 -2.43
C THR A 168 -19.54 17.67 -3.71
N ILE A 169 -19.75 16.94 -4.80
CA ILE A 169 -19.21 17.33 -6.09
C ILE A 169 -19.93 18.61 -6.50
N ALA A 170 -19.22 19.72 -6.61
CA ALA A 170 -19.75 20.94 -7.20
C ALA A 170 -19.82 20.74 -8.71
N VAL A 171 -21.00 20.92 -9.25
CA VAL A 171 -21.24 20.96 -10.69
C VAL A 171 -21.22 22.43 -11.11
N LEU A 172 -20.55 22.75 -12.21
CA LEU A 172 -20.51 24.12 -12.72
C LEU A 172 -21.94 24.57 -13.09
N ALA A 173 -22.31 25.73 -12.61
CA ALA A 173 -23.54 26.41 -13.05
C ALA A 173 -23.38 26.89 -14.50
N ARG A 174 -24.49 27.20 -15.15
CA ARG A 174 -24.48 27.65 -16.55
C ARG A 174 -23.64 28.90 -16.73
N GLU A 175 -23.77 29.85 -15.82
CA GLU A 175 -23.04 31.12 -15.81
C GLU A 175 -21.53 30.92 -15.61
N GLU A 176 -21.15 29.91 -14.80
CA GLU A 176 -19.75 29.54 -14.61
C GLU A 176 -19.16 28.90 -15.88
N VAL A 177 -19.95 28.08 -16.60
CA VAL A 177 -19.54 27.52 -17.90
C VAL A 177 -19.35 28.62 -18.93
N GLU A 178 -20.24 29.62 -18.98
CA GLU A 178 -20.13 30.78 -19.89
C GLU A 178 -18.90 31.63 -19.55
N SER A 179 -18.65 31.88 -18.27
CA SER A 179 -17.45 32.58 -17.81
C SER A 179 -16.16 31.83 -18.16
N LEU A 180 -16.16 30.50 -17.99
CA LEU A 180 -15.04 29.64 -18.37
C LEU A 180 -14.79 29.72 -19.90
N ARG A 181 -15.84 29.67 -20.72
CA ARG A 181 -15.73 29.80 -22.17
C ARG A 181 -15.05 31.10 -22.56
N ASN A 182 -15.53 32.23 -22.04
CA ASN A 182 -14.98 33.56 -22.33
C ASN A 182 -13.50 33.65 -21.93
N ALA A 183 -13.13 33.07 -20.75
CA ALA A 183 -11.76 33.08 -20.29
C ALA A 183 -10.84 32.23 -21.20
N VAL A 184 -11.30 31.06 -21.63
CA VAL A 184 -10.49 30.14 -22.46
C VAL A 184 -10.34 30.61 -23.91
N GLU A 185 -11.28 31.41 -24.42
CA GLU A 185 -11.23 32.03 -25.74
C GLU A 185 -10.30 33.28 -25.79
N SER A 186 -9.83 33.76 -24.64
CA SER A 186 -8.86 34.87 -24.60
C SER A 186 -7.51 34.44 -25.19
N PRO A 187 -6.74 35.39 -25.76
CA PRO A 187 -5.45 35.10 -26.40
C PRO A 187 -4.47 34.36 -25.48
N GLU A 188 -4.54 34.63 -24.17
CA GLU A 188 -3.67 34.05 -23.16
C GLU A 188 -3.88 32.54 -22.98
N PHE A 189 -5.14 32.06 -23.10
CA PHE A 189 -5.50 30.66 -22.84
C PHE A 189 -5.92 29.87 -24.08
N ARG A 190 -5.85 30.50 -25.27
CA ARG A 190 -6.32 29.88 -26.52
C ARG A 190 -5.67 28.56 -26.84
N ASP A 191 -4.38 28.39 -26.51
CA ASP A 191 -3.67 27.14 -26.76
C ASP A 191 -4.13 25.99 -25.85
N CYS A 192 -4.67 26.29 -24.66
CA CYS A 192 -5.25 25.31 -23.76
C CYS A 192 -6.74 25.01 -24.03
N ALA A 193 -7.38 25.81 -24.85
CA ALA A 193 -8.82 25.74 -25.08
C ALA A 193 -9.29 24.36 -25.57
N PRO A 194 -8.65 23.68 -26.54
CA PRO A 194 -9.07 22.34 -26.96
C PRO A 194 -9.11 21.33 -25.83
N ALA A 195 -8.14 21.39 -24.91
CA ALA A 195 -8.08 20.53 -23.73
C ALA A 195 -9.27 20.80 -22.80
N VAL A 196 -9.58 22.06 -22.54
CA VAL A 196 -10.71 22.47 -21.69
C VAL A 196 -12.04 22.02 -22.29
N TRP A 197 -12.24 22.22 -23.61
CA TRP A 197 -13.44 21.79 -24.31
C TRP A 197 -13.64 20.27 -24.25
N ILE A 198 -12.58 19.48 -24.44
CA ILE A 198 -12.63 18.03 -24.33
C ILE A 198 -12.97 17.59 -22.91
N MET A 199 -12.39 18.22 -21.89
CA MET A 199 -12.77 17.94 -20.50
C MET A 199 -14.22 18.27 -20.21
N LEU A 200 -14.70 19.42 -20.67
CA LEU A 200 -16.04 19.94 -20.39
C LEU A 200 -17.12 19.14 -21.13
N TYR A 201 -16.94 18.88 -22.40
CA TYR A 201 -17.98 18.31 -23.27
C TYR A 201 -17.85 16.81 -23.55
N ALA A 202 -16.65 16.23 -23.40
CA ALA A 202 -16.43 14.79 -23.58
C ALA A 202 -16.15 14.07 -22.25
N GLY A 203 -16.00 14.76 -21.13
CA GLY A 203 -15.77 14.16 -19.82
C GLY A 203 -14.46 13.37 -19.72
N ILE A 204 -13.48 13.65 -20.56
CA ILE A 204 -12.17 13.01 -20.52
C ILE A 204 -11.37 13.59 -19.35
N ARG A 205 -10.72 12.69 -18.57
CA ARG A 205 -10.01 13.11 -17.37
C ARG A 205 -8.81 14.01 -17.70
N PRO A 206 -8.48 15.02 -16.85
CA PRO A 206 -7.34 15.92 -17.11
C PRO A 206 -6.02 15.20 -17.41
N GLY A 207 -5.71 14.12 -16.67
CA GLY A 207 -4.49 13.35 -16.92
C GLY A 207 -4.51 12.49 -18.18
N GLU A 208 -5.65 12.30 -18.81
CA GLU A 208 -5.79 11.67 -20.13
C GLU A 208 -5.65 12.73 -21.21
N VAL A 209 -6.34 13.86 -21.05
CA VAL A 209 -6.26 15.01 -21.98
C VAL A 209 -4.82 15.50 -22.14
N ALA A 210 -4.07 15.63 -21.06
CA ALA A 210 -2.65 16.05 -21.08
C ALA A 210 -1.73 15.12 -21.90
N ARG A 211 -2.23 14.00 -22.41
CA ARG A 211 -1.48 13.04 -23.23
C ARG A 211 -2.12 12.79 -24.59
N LEU A 212 -3.28 13.39 -24.84
CA LEU A 212 -3.92 13.32 -26.14
C LEU A 212 -3.12 14.16 -27.15
N ARG A 213 -3.05 13.62 -28.35
CA ARG A 213 -2.52 14.30 -29.52
C ARG A 213 -3.63 14.61 -30.50
N TRP A 214 -3.38 15.51 -31.43
CA TRP A 214 -4.34 15.79 -32.48
C TRP A 214 -4.64 14.54 -33.34
N SER A 215 -3.68 13.65 -33.52
CA SER A 215 -3.90 12.35 -34.17
C SER A 215 -4.87 11.41 -33.42
N ASP A 216 -5.21 11.70 -32.16
CA ASP A 216 -6.20 10.96 -31.40
C ASP A 216 -7.63 11.53 -31.57
N VAL A 217 -7.78 12.67 -32.27
CA VAL A 217 -9.03 13.37 -32.50
C VAL A 217 -9.41 13.26 -33.97
N ASP A 218 -10.39 12.43 -34.27
CA ASP A 218 -10.94 12.28 -35.60
C ASP A 218 -12.22 13.11 -35.71
N LEU A 219 -12.13 14.23 -36.45
CA LEU A 219 -13.25 15.14 -36.64
C LEU A 219 -14.22 14.65 -37.74
N GLU A 220 -13.77 13.81 -38.66
CA GLU A 220 -14.62 13.24 -39.73
C GLU A 220 -15.51 12.15 -39.12
N GLU A 221 -14.91 11.17 -38.45
CA GLU A 221 -15.64 10.09 -37.75
C GLU A 221 -16.25 10.54 -36.42
N ARG A 222 -15.96 11.76 -35.97
CA ARG A 222 -16.42 12.35 -34.69
C ARG A 222 -16.07 11.51 -33.47
N VAL A 223 -14.81 11.08 -33.38
CA VAL A 223 -14.33 10.20 -32.32
C VAL A 223 -13.02 10.71 -31.72
N ILE A 224 -12.90 10.63 -30.39
CA ILE A 224 -11.64 10.81 -29.68
C ILE A 224 -11.18 9.44 -29.17
N SER A 225 -9.99 9.03 -29.57
CA SER A 225 -9.39 7.76 -29.18
C SER A 225 -8.50 7.93 -27.94
N VAL A 226 -9.00 7.54 -26.76
CA VAL A 226 -8.24 7.59 -25.49
C VAL A 226 -7.45 6.30 -25.33
N ARG A 227 -6.15 6.33 -25.64
CA ARG A 227 -5.26 5.16 -25.63
C ARG A 227 -4.96 4.66 -24.22
N SER A 228 -4.62 3.37 -24.10
CA SER A 228 -4.34 2.73 -22.81
C SER A 228 -3.20 3.38 -22.01
N SER A 229 -2.20 3.95 -22.67
CA SER A 229 -1.13 4.73 -22.03
C SER A 229 -1.63 6.00 -21.34
N ALA A 230 -2.73 6.56 -21.81
CA ALA A 230 -3.40 7.72 -21.24
C ALA A 230 -4.52 7.35 -20.24
N SER A 231 -5.11 6.15 -20.37
CA SER A 231 -6.24 5.72 -19.52
C SER A 231 -5.80 5.25 -18.13
N LYS A 232 -6.56 5.63 -17.11
CA LYS A 232 -6.35 5.16 -15.73
C LYS A 232 -6.57 3.65 -15.58
N THR A 233 -7.45 3.07 -16.37
CA THR A 233 -7.88 1.66 -16.29
C THR A 233 -7.10 0.72 -17.22
N GLY A 234 -6.21 1.25 -18.06
CA GLY A 234 -5.39 0.45 -18.97
C GLY A 234 -6.06 0.03 -20.29
N GLY A 235 -7.36 0.35 -20.48
CA GLY A 235 -8.10 0.05 -21.72
C GLY A 235 -8.10 1.22 -22.72
N VAL A 236 -8.18 0.90 -24.01
CA VAL A 236 -8.48 1.88 -25.07
C VAL A 236 -9.99 2.10 -25.09
N ARG A 237 -10.42 3.36 -25.18
CA ARG A 237 -11.82 3.68 -25.39
C ARG A 237 -11.99 4.79 -26.40
N HIS A 238 -13.09 4.75 -27.10
CA HIS A 238 -13.52 5.77 -28.03
C HIS A 238 -14.61 6.63 -27.40
N VAL A 239 -14.51 7.94 -27.57
CA VAL A 239 -15.47 8.92 -27.05
C VAL A 239 -16.02 9.69 -28.22
N THR A 240 -17.33 9.68 -28.41
CA THR A 240 -18.00 10.40 -29.49
C THR A 240 -17.92 11.91 -29.30
N ILE A 241 -17.58 12.63 -30.36
CA ILE A 241 -17.54 14.10 -30.39
C ILE A 241 -18.95 14.62 -30.67
N HIS A 242 -19.56 15.21 -29.64
CA HIS A 242 -20.85 15.86 -29.76
C HIS A 242 -20.77 17.10 -30.66
N SER A 243 -21.89 17.49 -31.30
CA SER A 243 -21.95 18.59 -32.28
C SER A 243 -21.40 19.92 -31.76
N VAL A 244 -21.57 20.24 -30.48
CA VAL A 244 -21.01 21.46 -29.87
C VAL A 244 -19.48 21.35 -29.79
N LEU A 245 -18.95 20.23 -29.29
CA LEU A 245 -17.51 20.01 -29.21
C LEU A 245 -16.86 19.97 -30.58
N TRP A 246 -17.53 19.36 -31.56
CA TRP A 246 -17.06 19.31 -32.94
C TRP A 246 -16.82 20.72 -33.50
N ARG A 247 -17.82 21.63 -33.37
CA ARG A 247 -17.71 23.01 -33.83
C ARG A 247 -16.57 23.78 -33.18
N LEU A 248 -16.36 23.55 -31.88
CA LEU A 248 -15.28 24.18 -31.12
C LEU A 248 -13.92 23.69 -31.60
N LEU A 249 -13.75 22.39 -31.80
CA LEU A 249 -12.47 21.80 -32.24
C LEU A 249 -12.16 22.11 -33.71
N ALA A 250 -13.15 22.09 -34.59
CA ALA A 250 -13.01 22.45 -35.99
C ALA A 250 -12.51 23.91 -36.21
N GLY A 251 -12.82 24.80 -35.27
CA GLY A 251 -12.35 26.19 -35.29
C GLY A 251 -10.84 26.39 -35.09
N TYR A 252 -10.11 25.35 -34.70
CA TYR A 252 -8.64 25.42 -34.50
C TYR A 252 -7.83 25.15 -35.79
N GLY A 253 -8.50 24.79 -36.90
CA GLY A 253 -7.83 24.51 -38.17
C GLY A 253 -6.96 23.28 -38.19
N GLU A 254 -6.13 23.13 -39.22
CA GLU A 254 -5.17 22.03 -39.31
C GLU A 254 -4.07 22.15 -38.28
N ARG A 255 -3.77 21.05 -37.60
CA ARG A 255 -2.72 20.92 -36.58
C ARG A 255 -1.83 19.73 -36.92
N GLU A 256 -0.58 19.81 -36.49
CA GLU A 256 0.32 18.69 -36.67
C GLU A 256 -0.19 17.47 -35.85
N PRO A 257 -0.32 16.30 -36.48
CA PRO A 257 -0.92 15.12 -35.83
C PRO A 257 -0.26 14.71 -34.50
N ASN A 258 1.03 14.96 -34.37
CA ASN A 258 1.82 14.59 -33.21
C ASN A 258 1.84 15.65 -32.09
N ASP A 259 1.31 16.83 -32.34
CA ASP A 259 1.21 17.86 -31.33
C ASP A 259 0.25 17.46 -30.21
N LEU A 260 0.60 17.85 -28.99
CA LEU A 260 -0.31 17.73 -27.84
C LEU A 260 -1.47 18.70 -28.00
N LEU A 261 -2.59 18.38 -27.38
CA LEU A 261 -3.77 19.24 -27.38
C LEU A 261 -3.61 20.54 -26.56
N CYS A 262 -2.59 20.57 -25.69
CA CYS A 262 -2.18 21.76 -24.93
C CYS A 262 -0.72 21.66 -24.52
#